data_9134ac16dc1c86d95155d2a647013fea
#
_entry.id   9134ac16dc1c86d95155d2a647013fea
#
_cell.length_a   1.000
_cell.length_b   1.000
_cell.length_c   1.000
_cell.angle_alpha   90.00
_cell.angle_beta   90.00
_cell.angle_gamma   90.00
#
_symmetry.space_group_name_H-M   'P 1'
#
loop_
_entity.id
_entity.type
_entity.pdbx_description
1 polymer ?
#
loop_
_entity_poly.entity_id
_entity_poly.type
_entity_poly.pdbx_seq_one_letter_code
_entity_poly.pdbx_strand_id
1 'polypeptide(L)'
;MKLLFIIGNAAVGKMTVGQELMKITDLRLFHNHMTIEPCIEIFGYYDIDVIRRLRYVIFEEFAKSQNYGMIFTCMWAFDCRDDREFIEDIVKIFEPYGTEFYCAELVASRETRLERNITENRLRNKASKRDIDASNRRLINDDENWRFESYDGEIPFENYIKIDKTSLEPCVAAQMIKEKFDL
;
A
#
# COMPACT_ATOMS: atom_id res chain seq x y z
N MET A 1 -0.65 18.35 -7.11
CA MET A 1 -0.47 16.87 -7.23
C MET A 1 -1.19 16.19 -6.08
N LYS A 2 -1.64 14.94 -6.25
CA LYS A 2 -2.27 14.16 -5.16
C LYS A 2 -1.43 12.93 -4.83
N LEU A 3 -1.24 12.62 -3.54
CA LEU A 3 -0.61 11.38 -3.08
C LEU A 3 -1.57 10.63 -2.17
N LEU A 4 -2.06 9.48 -2.63
CA LEU A 4 -2.94 8.59 -1.88
C LEU A 4 -2.17 7.40 -1.35
N PHE A 5 -2.04 7.30 -0.04
CA PHE A 5 -1.60 6.08 0.64
C PHE A 5 -2.78 5.10 0.74
N ILE A 6 -2.61 3.87 0.25
CA ILE A 6 -3.51 2.76 0.60
C ILE A 6 -2.73 1.84 1.54
N ILE A 7 -3.12 1.85 2.81
CA ILE A 7 -2.45 1.11 3.87
C ILE A 7 -3.29 -0.06 4.38
N GLY A 8 -2.70 -0.88 5.22
CA GLY A 8 -3.33 -2.03 5.86
C GLY A 8 -2.48 -3.29 5.75
N ASN A 9 -2.93 -4.36 6.36
CA ASN A 9 -2.17 -5.58 6.50
C ASN A 9 -1.98 -6.37 5.18
N ALA A 10 -1.16 -7.43 5.23
CA ALA A 10 -0.94 -8.33 4.11
C ALA A 10 -2.26 -8.92 3.59
N ALA A 11 -2.38 -9.05 2.26
CA ALA A 11 -3.52 -9.64 1.55
C ALA A 11 -4.90 -8.96 1.77
N VAL A 12 -4.96 -7.78 2.40
CA VAL A 12 -6.22 -7.02 2.58
C VAL A 12 -6.82 -6.52 1.26
N GLY A 13 -6.03 -6.45 0.18
CA GLY A 13 -6.51 -6.06 -1.16
C GLY A 13 -6.05 -4.68 -1.65
N LYS A 14 -5.04 -4.07 -1.02
CA LYS A 14 -4.50 -2.74 -1.38
C LYS A 14 -4.21 -2.57 -2.86
N MET A 15 -3.45 -3.52 -3.44
CA MET A 15 -3.07 -3.47 -4.86
C MET A 15 -4.30 -3.54 -5.76
N THR A 16 -5.24 -4.44 -5.48
CA THR A 16 -6.45 -4.62 -6.30
C THR A 16 -7.35 -3.38 -6.23
N VAL A 17 -7.53 -2.78 -5.05
CA VAL A 17 -8.25 -1.50 -4.91
C VAL A 17 -7.53 -0.38 -5.67
N GLY A 18 -6.20 -0.31 -5.59
CA GLY A 18 -5.41 0.64 -6.38
C GLY A 18 -5.57 0.45 -7.89
N GLN A 19 -5.63 -0.81 -8.37
CA GLN A 19 -5.91 -1.13 -9.77
C GLN A 19 -7.32 -0.67 -10.21
N GLU A 20 -8.33 -0.84 -9.35
CA GLU A 20 -9.69 -0.34 -9.63
C GLU A 20 -9.75 1.19 -9.62
N LEU A 21 -9.05 1.85 -8.68
CA LEU A 21 -8.96 3.32 -8.66
C LEU A 21 -8.34 3.90 -9.94
N MET A 22 -7.32 3.27 -10.50
CA MET A 22 -6.73 3.69 -11.78
C MET A 22 -7.71 3.67 -12.95
N LYS A 23 -8.78 2.87 -12.88
CA LYS A 23 -9.80 2.81 -13.96
C LYS A 23 -10.77 3.98 -13.92
N ILE A 24 -10.88 4.63 -12.75
CA ILE A 24 -11.90 5.65 -12.48
C ILE A 24 -11.30 7.00 -12.07
N THR A 25 -9.97 7.11 -12.01
CA THR A 25 -9.21 8.34 -11.70
C THR A 25 -7.96 8.45 -12.57
N ASP A 26 -7.33 9.62 -12.59
CA ASP A 26 -6.05 9.85 -13.28
C ASP A 26 -4.81 9.52 -12.41
N LEU A 27 -5.02 8.91 -11.24
CA LEU A 27 -3.93 8.50 -10.35
C LEU A 27 -3.15 7.31 -10.95
N ARG A 28 -1.83 7.27 -10.68
CA ARG A 28 -0.94 6.18 -11.09
C ARG A 28 -0.62 5.28 -9.92
N LEU A 29 -0.81 3.97 -10.08
CA LEU A 29 -0.54 2.99 -9.03
C LEU A 29 0.95 2.65 -8.96
N PHE A 30 1.55 2.90 -7.80
CA PHE A 30 2.83 2.37 -7.38
C PHE A 30 2.63 1.43 -6.19
N HIS A 31 2.43 0.14 -6.44
CA HIS A 31 2.31 -0.82 -5.34
C HIS A 31 3.70 -1.31 -4.89
N ASN A 32 3.88 -1.55 -3.60
CA ASN A 32 5.17 -1.84 -2.98
C ASN A 32 5.96 -3.01 -3.60
N HIS A 33 5.29 -4.00 -4.20
CA HIS A 33 5.95 -5.11 -4.88
C HIS A 33 6.58 -4.73 -6.24
N MET A 34 6.28 -3.56 -6.80
CA MET A 34 6.97 -3.08 -8.01
C MET A 34 8.47 -2.82 -7.80
N THR A 35 8.91 -2.69 -6.56
CA THR A 35 10.33 -2.60 -6.21
C THR A 35 10.84 -3.86 -5.50
N ILE A 36 9.99 -4.58 -4.81
CA ILE A 36 10.36 -5.81 -4.08
C ILE A 36 10.70 -6.94 -5.06
N GLU A 37 9.83 -7.20 -6.05
CA GLU A 37 10.00 -8.35 -6.94
C GLU A 37 11.29 -8.26 -7.78
N PRO A 38 11.61 -7.12 -8.44
CA PRO A 38 12.87 -6.99 -9.16
C PRO A 38 14.11 -7.14 -8.27
N CYS A 39 14.07 -6.64 -7.02
CA CYS A 39 15.17 -6.81 -6.09
C CYS A 39 15.40 -8.29 -5.75
N ILE A 40 14.32 -9.01 -5.43
CA ILE A 40 14.42 -10.45 -5.13
C ILE A 40 14.90 -11.22 -6.38
N GLU A 41 14.42 -10.88 -7.57
CA GLU A 41 14.82 -11.55 -8.83
C GLU A 41 16.31 -11.34 -9.12
N ILE A 42 16.82 -10.11 -8.93
CA ILE A 42 18.22 -9.77 -9.23
C ILE A 42 19.19 -10.29 -8.17
N PHE A 43 18.86 -10.10 -6.89
CA PHE A 43 19.77 -10.41 -5.78
C PHE A 43 19.56 -11.80 -5.18
N GLY A 44 18.41 -12.46 -5.44
CA GLY A 44 18.04 -13.75 -4.84
C GLY A 44 17.52 -13.65 -3.40
N TYR A 45 17.46 -12.45 -2.81
CA TYR A 45 16.97 -12.21 -1.45
C TYR A 45 16.28 -10.85 -1.33
N TYR A 46 15.55 -10.67 -0.22
CA TYR A 46 14.90 -9.41 0.13
C TYR A 46 15.91 -8.48 0.82
N ASP A 47 16.11 -7.29 0.25
CA ASP A 47 16.98 -6.26 0.81
C ASP A 47 16.18 -4.95 0.96
N ILE A 48 15.86 -4.59 2.21
CA ILE A 48 15.01 -3.43 2.49
C ILE A 48 15.70 -2.10 2.13
N ASP A 49 17.02 -2.02 2.29
CA ASP A 49 17.75 -0.78 2.02
C ASP A 49 17.82 -0.49 0.53
N VAL A 50 18.07 -1.51 -0.29
CA VAL A 50 18.01 -1.38 -1.76
C VAL A 50 16.60 -1.04 -2.22
N ILE A 51 15.57 -1.71 -1.68
CA ILE A 51 14.17 -1.46 -2.02
C ILE A 51 13.76 -0.03 -1.65
N ARG A 52 14.14 0.47 -0.46
CA ARG A 52 13.87 1.86 -0.03
C ARG A 52 14.53 2.88 -0.95
N ARG A 53 15.79 2.68 -1.30
CA ARG A 53 16.53 3.57 -2.22
C ARG A 53 15.85 3.66 -3.59
N LEU A 54 15.42 2.53 -4.16
CA LEU A 54 14.67 2.52 -5.41
C LEU A 54 13.34 3.27 -5.29
N ARG A 55 12.63 3.11 -4.18
CA ARG A 55 11.38 3.84 -3.93
C ARG A 55 11.62 5.34 -3.83
N TYR A 56 12.64 5.77 -3.11
CA TYR A 56 12.97 7.20 -2.99
C TYR A 56 13.25 7.84 -4.34
N VAL A 57 14.03 7.19 -5.20
CA VAL A 57 14.26 7.67 -6.58
C VAL A 57 12.93 7.84 -7.33
N ILE A 58 12.03 6.86 -7.24
CA ILE A 58 10.72 6.94 -7.91
C ILE A 58 9.87 8.08 -7.32
N PHE A 59 9.83 8.23 -5.99
CA PHE A 59 9.07 9.29 -5.34
C PHE A 59 9.61 10.68 -5.72
N GLU A 60 10.92 10.89 -5.66
CA GLU A 60 11.58 12.15 -6.00
C GLU A 60 11.31 12.56 -7.46
N GLU A 61 11.45 11.63 -8.41
CA GLU A 61 11.21 11.91 -9.82
C GLU A 61 9.71 12.06 -10.12
N PHE A 62 8.85 11.31 -9.44
CA PHE A 62 7.41 11.47 -9.60
C PHE A 62 6.93 12.82 -9.04
N ALA A 63 7.42 13.25 -7.89
CA ALA A 63 7.08 14.55 -7.28
C ALA A 63 7.42 15.75 -8.19
N LYS A 64 8.47 15.63 -9.02
CA LYS A 64 8.86 16.64 -10.03
C LYS A 64 8.03 16.57 -11.31
N SER A 65 7.27 15.51 -11.51
CA SER A 65 6.55 15.27 -12.77
C SER A 65 5.26 16.10 -12.87
N GLN A 66 4.66 16.11 -14.07
CA GLN A 66 3.35 16.73 -14.32
C GLN A 66 2.18 15.73 -14.14
N ASN A 67 2.41 14.58 -13.48
CA ASN A 67 1.35 13.63 -13.24
C ASN A 67 0.31 14.20 -12.25
N TYR A 68 -0.95 13.82 -12.44
CA TYR A 68 -2.05 14.21 -11.55
C TYR A 68 -1.83 13.76 -10.12
N GLY A 69 -1.42 12.48 -9.94
CA GLY A 69 -1.11 11.96 -8.62
C GLY A 69 -0.72 10.48 -8.62
N MET A 70 -0.29 10.03 -7.44
CA MET A 70 0.15 8.65 -7.20
C MET A 70 -0.72 7.98 -6.14
N ILE A 71 -1.00 6.69 -6.35
CA ILE A 71 -1.45 5.74 -5.33
C ILE A 71 -0.24 4.95 -4.87
N PHE A 72 0.18 5.09 -3.63
CA PHE A 72 1.22 4.24 -3.05
C PHE A 72 0.61 3.24 -2.08
N THR A 73 0.91 1.92 -2.26
CA THR A 73 0.42 0.90 -1.34
C THR A 73 1.53 0.36 -0.46
N CYS A 74 1.34 0.37 0.84
CA CYS A 74 2.28 -0.22 1.81
C CYS A 74 1.56 -0.90 2.98
N MET A 75 2.30 -1.70 3.70
CA MET A 75 1.95 -2.06 5.07
C MET A 75 2.49 -0.92 5.97
N TRP A 76 1.76 -0.61 7.01
CA TRP A 76 2.20 0.33 8.04
C TRP A 76 1.91 -0.29 9.40
N ALA A 77 2.95 -0.76 10.06
CA ALA A 77 2.88 -1.23 11.43
C ALA A 77 2.95 0.00 12.36
N PHE A 78 1.87 0.28 13.08
CA PHE A 78 1.76 1.48 13.91
C PHE A 78 2.65 1.45 15.16
N ASP A 79 3.09 0.27 15.56
CA ASP A 79 4.06 0.02 16.63
C ASP A 79 5.51 -0.13 16.12
N CYS A 80 5.75 0.08 14.81
CA CYS A 80 7.06 0.09 14.18
C CYS A 80 7.52 1.52 13.87
N ARG A 81 8.61 1.96 14.49
CA ARG A 81 9.17 3.29 14.26
C ARG A 81 9.64 3.48 12.81
N ASP A 82 10.30 2.47 12.24
CA ASP A 82 10.84 2.53 10.88
C ASP A 82 9.75 2.72 9.82
N ASP A 83 8.56 2.14 10.03
CA ASP A 83 7.43 2.32 9.13
C ASP A 83 6.87 3.74 9.21
N ARG A 84 6.82 4.32 10.41
CA ARG A 84 6.40 5.71 10.61
C ARG A 84 7.37 6.67 9.93
N GLU A 85 8.67 6.53 10.20
CA GLU A 85 9.71 7.36 9.60
C GLU A 85 9.68 7.26 8.07
N PHE A 86 9.43 6.08 7.51
CA PHE A 86 9.31 5.89 6.07
C PHE A 86 8.12 6.67 5.46
N ILE A 87 6.96 6.71 6.11
CA ILE A 87 5.82 7.52 5.67
C ILE A 87 6.14 9.02 5.76
N GLU A 88 6.75 9.45 6.87
CA GLU A 88 7.17 10.86 7.06
C GLU A 88 8.18 11.30 5.99
N ASP A 89 9.12 10.44 5.61
CA ASP A 89 10.10 10.74 4.57
C ASP A 89 9.44 10.87 3.19
N ILE A 90 8.46 10.04 2.87
CA ILE A 90 7.68 10.20 1.63
C ILE A 90 6.94 11.54 1.64
N VAL A 91 6.30 11.91 2.75
CA VAL A 91 5.62 13.22 2.88
C VAL A 91 6.61 14.37 2.62
N LYS A 92 7.79 14.36 3.24
CA LYS A 92 8.84 15.39 3.03
C LYS A 92 9.29 15.51 1.58
N ILE A 93 9.31 14.41 0.81
CA ILE A 93 9.66 14.43 -0.62
C ILE A 93 8.60 15.17 -1.43
N PHE A 94 7.31 14.95 -1.14
CA PHE A 94 6.21 15.49 -1.93
C PHE A 94 5.73 16.88 -1.47
N GLU A 95 5.91 17.22 -0.20
CA GLU A 95 5.43 18.49 0.41
C GLU A 95 5.92 19.75 -0.34
N PRO A 96 7.20 19.86 -0.78
CA PRO A 96 7.69 21.05 -1.50
C PRO A 96 6.99 21.32 -2.84
N TYR A 97 6.27 20.34 -3.36
CA TYR A 97 5.55 20.44 -4.64
C TYR A 97 4.06 20.75 -4.47
N GLY A 98 3.62 21.17 -3.28
CA GLY A 98 2.22 21.49 -2.99
C GLY A 98 1.29 20.28 -3.12
N THR A 99 1.77 19.10 -2.74
CA THR A 99 1.02 17.85 -2.84
C THR A 99 -0.05 17.76 -1.75
N GLU A 100 -1.25 17.36 -2.12
CA GLU A 100 -2.32 17.01 -1.21
C GLU A 100 -2.19 15.53 -0.82
N PHE A 101 -2.26 15.26 0.50
CA PHE A 101 -2.09 13.90 1.04
C PHE A 101 -3.43 13.29 1.44
N TYR A 102 -3.61 12.03 1.08
CA TYR A 102 -4.80 11.22 1.34
C TYR A 102 -4.39 9.86 1.90
N CYS A 103 -5.21 9.28 2.77
CA CYS A 103 -4.96 7.96 3.33
C CYS A 103 -6.24 7.12 3.35
N ALA A 104 -6.20 5.96 2.71
CA ALA A 104 -7.24 4.94 2.80
C ALA A 104 -6.68 3.72 3.52
N GLU A 105 -7.18 3.45 4.71
CA GLU A 105 -6.85 2.26 5.49
C GLU A 105 -7.85 1.14 5.17
N LEU A 106 -7.32 0.01 4.71
CA LEU A 106 -8.13 -1.18 4.45
C LEU A 106 -7.93 -2.20 5.55
N VAL A 107 -9.02 -2.66 6.14
CA VAL A 107 -9.03 -3.74 7.13
C VAL A 107 -9.83 -4.93 6.59
N ALA A 108 -9.48 -6.13 7.01
CA ALA A 108 -10.26 -7.34 6.74
C ALA A 108 -9.88 -8.44 7.73
N SER A 109 -10.79 -9.38 7.98
CA SER A 109 -10.53 -10.51 8.86
C SER A 109 -9.33 -11.33 8.39
N ARG A 110 -8.66 -12.02 9.32
CA ARG A 110 -7.51 -12.89 9.01
C ARG A 110 -7.90 -13.99 8.03
N GLU A 111 -9.07 -14.59 8.22
CA GLU A 111 -9.61 -15.65 7.38
C GLU A 111 -9.73 -15.18 5.93
N THR A 112 -10.38 -14.05 5.73
CA THR A 112 -10.53 -13.42 4.39
C THR A 112 -9.17 -13.09 3.77
N ARG A 113 -8.21 -12.64 4.55
CA ARG A 113 -6.86 -12.33 4.05
C ARG A 113 -6.08 -13.58 3.65
N LEU A 114 -6.23 -14.68 4.38
CA LEU A 114 -5.65 -16.00 4.02
C LEU A 114 -6.26 -16.52 2.71
N GLU A 115 -7.59 -16.44 2.53
CA GLU A 115 -8.25 -16.79 1.27
C GLU A 115 -7.74 -15.93 0.09
N ARG A 116 -7.56 -14.63 0.31
CA ARG A 116 -7.03 -13.72 -0.72
C ARG A 116 -5.56 -13.90 -1.01
N ASN A 117 -4.80 -14.50 -0.08
CA ASN A 117 -3.37 -14.69 -0.24
C ASN A 117 -3.00 -15.63 -1.38
N ILE A 118 -3.94 -16.48 -1.84
CA ILE A 118 -3.76 -17.46 -2.93
C ILE A 118 -4.40 -17.02 -4.25
N THR A 119 -4.94 -15.81 -4.35
CA THR A 119 -5.64 -15.35 -5.56
C THR A 119 -4.70 -15.19 -6.76
N GLU A 120 -5.18 -15.51 -7.96
CA GLU A 120 -4.39 -15.44 -9.21
C GLU A 120 -3.79 -14.04 -9.43
N ASN A 121 -4.58 -12.97 -9.26
CA ASN A 121 -4.11 -11.60 -9.41
C ASN A 121 -2.90 -11.30 -8.49
N ARG A 122 -2.95 -11.79 -7.24
CA ARG A 122 -1.84 -11.63 -6.31
C ARG A 122 -0.61 -12.39 -6.75
N LEU A 123 -0.74 -13.68 -7.10
CA LEU A 123 0.39 -14.54 -7.46
C LEU A 123 1.03 -14.14 -8.80
N ARG A 124 0.25 -13.57 -9.72
CA ARG A 124 0.76 -13.02 -10.97
C ARG A 124 1.62 -11.78 -10.75
N ASN A 125 1.19 -10.87 -9.87
CA ASN A 125 1.88 -9.60 -9.61
C ASN A 125 2.94 -9.67 -8.50
N LYS A 126 3.04 -10.80 -7.78
CA LYS A 126 3.94 -10.96 -6.63
C LYS A 126 4.55 -12.36 -6.65
N ALA A 127 5.57 -12.56 -7.47
CA ALA A 127 6.25 -13.86 -7.65
C ALA A 127 6.78 -14.41 -6.32
N SER A 128 7.28 -13.53 -5.43
CA SER A 128 7.73 -13.87 -4.07
C SER A 128 6.63 -14.46 -3.15
N LYS A 129 5.37 -14.43 -3.57
CA LYS A 129 4.21 -14.97 -2.82
C LYS A 129 3.70 -16.31 -3.36
N ARG A 130 4.35 -16.91 -4.38
CA ARG A 130 3.94 -18.18 -4.99
C ARG A 130 4.19 -19.39 -4.09
N ASP A 131 5.15 -19.32 -3.17
CA ASP A 131 5.22 -20.26 -2.04
C ASP A 131 4.12 -19.90 -1.04
N ILE A 132 2.96 -20.55 -1.22
CA ILE A 132 1.74 -20.28 -0.44
C ILE A 132 1.97 -20.51 1.04
N ASP A 133 2.64 -21.60 1.40
CA ASP A 133 2.88 -21.99 2.81
C ASP A 133 3.77 -20.95 3.50
N ALA A 134 4.87 -20.57 2.85
CA ALA A 134 5.74 -19.50 3.37
C ALA A 134 5.00 -18.15 3.45
N SER A 135 4.17 -17.82 2.44
CA SER A 135 3.38 -16.59 2.41
C SER A 135 2.33 -16.55 3.54
N ASN A 136 1.65 -17.67 3.81
CA ASN A 136 0.68 -17.80 4.90
C ASN A 136 1.34 -17.72 6.28
N ARG A 137 2.45 -18.46 6.47
CA ARG A 137 3.22 -18.37 7.72
C ARG A 137 3.67 -16.93 8.01
N ARG A 138 4.16 -16.22 6.99
CA ARG A 138 4.56 -14.82 7.14
C ARG A 138 3.39 -13.92 7.51
N LEU A 139 2.22 -14.08 6.86
CA LEU A 139 1.02 -13.30 7.17
C LEU A 139 0.59 -13.48 8.63
N ILE A 140 0.59 -14.73 9.12
CA ILE A 140 0.23 -15.03 10.51
C ILE A 140 1.26 -14.43 11.47
N ASN A 141 2.55 -14.62 11.20
CA ASN A 141 3.62 -14.07 12.02
C ASN A 141 3.61 -12.54 12.07
N ASP A 142 3.32 -11.89 10.94
CA ASP A 142 3.20 -10.43 10.91
C ASP A 142 2.04 -9.94 11.79
N ASP A 143 0.89 -10.65 11.80
CA ASP A 143 -0.26 -10.36 12.66
C ASP A 143 0.03 -10.54 14.17
N GLU A 144 0.91 -11.48 14.51
CA GLU A 144 1.25 -11.78 15.90
C GLU A 144 2.28 -10.79 16.48
N ASN A 145 3.10 -10.19 15.63
CA ASN A 145 4.20 -9.36 16.06
C ASN A 145 3.98 -7.86 15.85
N TRP A 146 3.02 -7.47 14.99
CA TRP A 146 2.83 -6.08 14.60
C TRP A 146 1.36 -5.69 14.54
N ARG A 147 1.06 -4.44 14.87
CA ARG A 147 -0.26 -3.85 14.75
C ARG A 147 -0.39 -3.06 13.43
N PHE A 148 -1.22 -3.55 12.50
CA PHE A 148 -1.48 -2.94 11.19
C PHE A 148 -2.83 -2.21 11.09
N GLU A 149 -3.54 -2.09 12.17
CA GLU A 149 -4.80 -1.35 12.27
C GLU A 149 -4.63 -0.15 13.20
N SER A 150 -5.00 1.05 12.70
CA SER A 150 -4.85 2.29 13.46
C SER A 150 -5.86 2.38 14.60
N TYR A 151 -5.48 3.03 15.69
CA TYR A 151 -6.42 3.57 16.67
C TYR A 151 -7.02 4.88 16.17
N ASP A 152 -8.11 5.30 16.80
CA ASP A 152 -8.75 6.58 16.47
C ASP A 152 -7.77 7.74 16.68
N GLY A 153 -7.65 8.60 15.66
CA GLY A 153 -6.76 9.76 15.68
C GLY A 153 -5.27 9.45 15.47
N GLU A 154 -4.89 8.21 15.19
CA GLU A 154 -3.48 7.83 14.99
C GLU A 154 -2.95 8.17 13.59
N ILE A 155 -3.83 8.26 12.58
CA ILE A 155 -3.46 8.65 11.22
C ILE A 155 -3.30 10.18 11.15
N PRO A 156 -2.11 10.70 10.71
CA PRO A 156 -1.82 12.13 10.73
C PRO A 156 -2.39 12.91 9.53
N PHE A 157 -3.19 12.26 8.67
CA PHE A 157 -3.76 12.85 7.47
C PHE A 157 -5.20 13.29 7.71
N GLU A 158 -5.54 14.55 7.40
CA GLU A 158 -6.91 15.06 7.46
C GLU A 158 -7.84 14.33 6.49
N ASN A 159 -7.34 14.04 5.28
CA ASN A 159 -8.06 13.27 4.27
C ASN A 159 -7.87 11.77 4.54
N TYR A 160 -8.69 11.23 5.41
CA TYR A 160 -8.61 9.83 5.85
C TYR A 160 -9.95 9.11 5.74
N ILE A 161 -9.89 7.83 5.39
CA ILE A 161 -10.99 6.87 5.44
C ILE A 161 -10.49 5.49 5.87
N LYS A 162 -11.20 4.83 6.80
CA LYS A 162 -11.02 3.41 7.13
C LYS A 162 -12.16 2.60 6.50
N ILE A 163 -11.83 1.53 5.80
CA ILE A 163 -12.79 0.69 5.08
C ILE A 163 -12.61 -0.77 5.50
N ASP A 164 -13.63 -1.35 6.09
CA ASP A 164 -13.71 -2.80 6.27
C ASP A 164 -14.01 -3.46 4.92
N LYS A 165 -13.01 -4.18 4.43
CA LYS A 165 -13.04 -4.85 3.14
C LYS A 165 -13.30 -6.36 3.27
N THR A 166 -13.72 -6.87 4.43
CA THR A 166 -13.95 -8.30 4.63
C THR A 166 -14.86 -8.91 3.57
N SER A 167 -16.02 -8.29 3.33
CA SER A 167 -16.99 -8.73 2.32
C SER A 167 -17.15 -7.77 1.13
N LEU A 168 -16.35 -6.71 1.06
CA LEU A 168 -16.51 -5.65 0.08
C LEU A 168 -15.71 -5.93 -1.19
N GLU A 169 -16.31 -5.73 -2.36
CA GLU A 169 -15.62 -5.85 -3.64
C GLU A 169 -14.58 -4.73 -3.85
N PRO A 170 -13.47 -4.99 -4.57
CA PRO A 170 -12.44 -3.98 -4.80
C PRO A 170 -12.93 -2.71 -5.50
N CYS A 171 -13.82 -2.84 -6.49
CA CYS A 171 -14.37 -1.70 -7.22
C CYS A 171 -15.26 -0.82 -6.33
N VAL A 172 -16.00 -1.41 -5.39
CA VAL A 172 -16.82 -0.65 -4.44
C VAL A 172 -15.93 0.14 -3.48
N ALA A 173 -14.87 -0.49 -2.93
CA ALA A 173 -13.90 0.21 -2.10
C ALA A 173 -13.21 1.37 -2.87
N ALA A 174 -12.86 1.15 -4.13
CA ALA A 174 -12.29 2.20 -4.99
C ALA A 174 -13.28 3.37 -5.20
N GLN A 175 -14.55 3.07 -5.44
CA GLN A 175 -15.58 4.09 -5.58
C GLN A 175 -15.77 4.91 -4.29
N MET A 176 -15.81 4.24 -3.12
CA MET A 176 -15.89 4.92 -1.81
C MET A 176 -14.71 5.88 -1.59
N ILE A 177 -13.48 5.47 -1.96
CA ILE A 177 -12.29 6.31 -1.84
C ILE A 177 -12.38 7.51 -2.77
N LYS A 178 -12.79 7.29 -4.03
CA LYS A 178 -12.96 8.35 -5.02
C LYS A 178 -13.97 9.39 -4.54
N GLU A 179 -15.15 8.96 -4.10
CA GLU A 179 -16.22 9.86 -3.62
C GLU A 179 -15.81 10.62 -2.36
N LYS A 180 -15.16 9.93 -1.41
CA LYS A 180 -14.71 10.55 -0.15
C LYS A 180 -13.73 11.68 -0.35
N PHE A 181 -12.85 11.55 -1.34
CA PHE A 181 -11.72 12.48 -1.55
C PHE A 181 -11.87 13.35 -2.81
N ASP A 182 -12.97 13.23 -3.52
CA ASP A 182 -13.23 13.95 -4.78
C ASP A 182 -12.06 13.81 -5.79
N LEU A 183 -11.73 12.54 -6.11
CA LEU A 183 -10.60 12.16 -6.97
C LEU A 183 -11.01 11.98 -8.43
#